data_515a4be0afbc8f451933794ce601ab2b
#
_entry.id   515a4be0afbc8f451933794ce601ab2b
#
_cell.length_a   1.000
_cell.length_b   1.000
_cell.length_c   1.000
_cell.angle_alpha   90.00
_cell.angle_beta   90.00
_cell.angle_gamma   90.00
#
_symmetry.space_group_name_H-M   'P 1'
#
loop_
_entity.id
_entity.type
_entity.pdbx_description
1 polymer ?
#
loop_
_entity_poly.entity_id
_entity_poly.type
_entity_poly.pdbx_seq_one_letter_code
_entity_poly.pdbx_strand_id
1 'polypeptide(L)'
;DDTYHIYAGPYKSPVFESACRKGNHVTISFKDIKNGLAVHGKRIEGLMMAAADQEWQEARARIDGGKLIVPVKGIESPVSIRYCFSDAAQGNLFSTEGIPLAPFRADSIASSENIPVSTDSALEESFEFSPKFSTGNANPLLDFQYMADPTAVVHDGRIYVYGTNDHQQYDVVGRNGKNTYQHIHSLTMVSSDDMVNWTYHGVINVKALAPWGMASWAPSIASRKEADGKTHFYLYYSNSGSGVGMLTATSPVGPWTDPLGKCVVDGNTPGLGKCRAPFDPG
;
A
#
# COMPACT_ATOMS: atom_id res chain seq x y z
N ASP A 1 -21.94 -6.10 14.38
CA ASP A 1 -20.93 -5.12 14.08
C ASP A 1 -19.67 -5.40 14.90
N ASP A 2 -18.50 -5.14 14.31
CA ASP A 2 -17.21 -5.55 14.91
C ASP A 2 -16.91 -4.78 16.22
N THR A 3 -17.53 -3.62 16.43
CA THR A 3 -17.28 -2.75 17.59
C THR A 3 -18.06 -3.18 18.83
N TYR A 4 -19.29 -3.65 18.65
CA TYR A 4 -20.20 -3.94 19.77
C TYR A 4 -20.51 -5.40 19.94
N HIS A 5 -19.97 -6.28 19.06
CA HIS A 5 -20.24 -7.72 18.99
C HIS A 5 -21.75 -8.08 18.91
N ILE A 6 -22.55 -7.13 18.38
CA ILE A 6 -23.97 -7.31 18.17
C ILE A 6 -24.19 -7.66 16.70
N TYR A 7 -24.79 -8.81 16.44
CA TYR A 7 -25.15 -9.19 15.09
C TYR A 7 -26.27 -8.29 14.57
N ALA A 8 -25.90 -7.37 13.67
CA ALA A 8 -26.83 -6.42 13.03
C ALA A 8 -27.17 -6.82 11.57
N GLY A 9 -26.86 -8.04 11.16
CA GLY A 9 -26.95 -8.47 9.76
C GLY A 9 -25.68 -8.20 8.96
N PRO A 10 -25.69 -8.47 7.65
CA PRO A 10 -24.54 -8.20 6.77
C PRO A 10 -24.33 -6.70 6.65
N TYR A 11 -23.10 -6.23 6.88
CA TYR A 11 -22.74 -4.81 6.86
C TYR A 11 -21.44 -4.51 6.10
N LYS A 12 -20.64 -5.54 5.78
CA LYS A 12 -19.41 -5.38 5.01
C LYS A 12 -19.70 -5.42 3.52
N SER A 13 -19.26 -4.39 2.80
CA SER A 13 -19.26 -4.41 1.34
C SER A 13 -18.26 -5.43 0.83
N PRO A 14 -18.57 -6.17 -0.23
CA PRO A 14 -17.55 -6.90 -0.97
C PRO A 14 -16.48 -5.93 -1.46
N VAL A 15 -15.21 -6.28 -1.28
CA VAL A 15 -14.07 -5.47 -1.72
C VAL A 15 -13.21 -6.26 -2.70
N PHE A 16 -12.60 -5.55 -3.64
CA PHE A 16 -11.67 -6.14 -4.60
C PHE A 16 -10.52 -6.84 -3.88
N GLU A 17 -10.16 -8.03 -4.34
CA GLU A 17 -9.03 -8.81 -3.84
C GLU A 17 -7.95 -8.99 -4.91
N SER A 18 -8.34 -9.44 -6.09
CA SER A 18 -7.39 -9.69 -7.17
C SER A 18 -8.06 -9.73 -8.54
N ALA A 19 -7.28 -9.45 -9.58
CA ALA A 19 -7.64 -9.69 -10.97
C ALA A 19 -6.54 -10.53 -11.65
N CYS A 20 -6.93 -11.64 -12.25
CA CYS A 20 -5.99 -12.55 -12.91
C CYS A 20 -6.50 -12.90 -14.31
N ARG A 21 -5.64 -12.71 -15.33
CA ARG A 21 -5.91 -13.14 -16.70
C ARG A 21 -5.61 -14.61 -16.85
N LYS A 22 -6.55 -15.35 -17.44
CA LYS A 22 -6.39 -16.74 -17.82
C LYS A 22 -6.93 -16.94 -19.23
N GLY A 23 -6.05 -17.06 -20.20
CA GLY A 23 -6.42 -17.15 -21.62
C GLY A 23 -7.24 -15.92 -22.07
N ASN A 24 -8.47 -16.13 -22.52
CA ASN A 24 -9.33 -15.11 -23.09
C ASN A 24 -10.28 -14.45 -22.06
N HIS A 25 -10.01 -14.53 -20.78
CA HIS A 25 -10.81 -13.86 -19.76
C HIS A 25 -9.96 -13.41 -18.57
N VAL A 26 -10.46 -12.39 -17.87
CA VAL A 26 -9.96 -11.94 -16.58
C VAL A 26 -10.95 -12.42 -15.50
N THR A 27 -10.43 -13.07 -14.48
CA THR A 27 -11.18 -13.44 -13.28
C THR A 27 -10.91 -12.42 -12.20
N ILE A 28 -11.96 -11.81 -11.65
CA ILE A 28 -11.86 -10.88 -10.53
C ILE A 28 -12.42 -11.56 -9.29
N SER A 29 -11.64 -11.57 -8.23
CA SER A 29 -11.99 -12.11 -6.91
C SER A 29 -12.21 -10.99 -5.91
N PHE A 30 -13.05 -11.25 -4.91
CA PHE A 30 -13.44 -10.29 -3.88
C PHE A 30 -13.38 -10.91 -2.50
N LYS A 31 -13.08 -10.10 -1.49
CA LYS A 31 -13.22 -10.43 -0.06
C LYS A 31 -14.59 -10.04 0.46
N ASP A 32 -14.92 -10.52 1.65
CA ASP A 32 -16.18 -10.25 2.36
C ASP A 32 -17.44 -10.69 1.59
N ILE A 33 -17.31 -11.76 0.81
CA ILE A 33 -18.43 -12.43 0.12
C ILE A 33 -18.74 -13.74 0.82
N LYS A 34 -19.96 -13.88 1.36
CA LYS A 34 -20.41 -15.14 1.97
C LYS A 34 -21.06 -16.09 0.96
N ASN A 35 -22.02 -15.59 0.20
CA ASN A 35 -22.89 -16.42 -0.63
C ASN A 35 -22.84 -16.07 -2.14
N GLY A 36 -21.99 -15.11 -2.53
CA GLY A 36 -21.81 -14.71 -3.91
C GLY A 36 -22.22 -13.28 -4.22
N LEU A 37 -22.19 -12.95 -5.51
CA LEU A 37 -22.55 -11.65 -6.05
C LEU A 37 -23.93 -11.72 -6.75
N ALA A 38 -24.62 -10.59 -6.78
CA ALA A 38 -25.84 -10.37 -7.51
C ALA A 38 -25.77 -9.08 -8.34
N VAL A 39 -26.48 -9.03 -9.46
CA VAL A 39 -26.64 -7.82 -10.27
C VAL A 39 -28.07 -7.33 -10.21
N HIS A 40 -28.27 -6.04 -9.94
CA HIS A 40 -29.57 -5.39 -10.03
C HIS A 40 -29.75 -4.83 -11.43
N GLY A 41 -30.37 -5.61 -12.30
CA GLY A 41 -30.58 -5.26 -13.70
C GLY A 41 -30.28 -6.41 -14.67
N LYS A 42 -30.22 -6.09 -15.95
CA LYS A 42 -30.00 -7.09 -17.00
C LYS A 42 -28.51 -7.35 -17.28
N ARG A 43 -27.64 -6.43 -16.92
CA ARG A 43 -26.18 -6.49 -17.15
C ARG A 43 -25.44 -5.77 -16.04
N ILE A 44 -24.18 -6.06 -15.89
CA ILE A 44 -23.28 -5.33 -14.99
C ILE A 44 -22.95 -3.99 -15.65
N GLU A 45 -23.07 -2.92 -14.90
CA GLU A 45 -22.79 -1.55 -15.31
C GLU A 45 -21.61 -0.99 -14.50
N GLY A 46 -20.89 -0.03 -15.07
CA GLY A 46 -19.76 0.63 -14.39
C GLY A 46 -18.44 -0.15 -14.39
N LEU A 47 -18.37 -1.31 -15.06
CA LEU A 47 -17.13 -2.07 -15.20
C LEU A 47 -16.40 -1.67 -16.47
N MET A 48 -15.14 -1.28 -16.36
CA MET A 48 -14.31 -0.85 -17.48
C MET A 48 -12.95 -1.54 -17.45
N MET A 49 -12.37 -1.76 -18.63
CA MET A 49 -11.06 -2.39 -18.80
C MET A 49 -10.23 -1.61 -19.81
N ALA A 50 -8.91 -1.57 -19.64
CA ALA A 50 -8.00 -0.90 -20.55
C ALA A 50 -6.75 -1.75 -20.82
N ALA A 51 -6.15 -1.55 -22.00
CA ALA A 51 -4.78 -1.97 -22.30
C ALA A 51 -3.76 -0.98 -21.73
N ALA A 52 -2.50 -1.16 -22.06
CA ALA A 52 -1.39 -0.31 -21.58
C ALA A 52 -1.51 1.17 -22.02
N ASP A 53 -2.28 1.45 -23.06
CA ASP A 53 -2.57 2.80 -23.56
C ASP A 53 -3.54 3.59 -22.67
N GLN A 54 -4.12 2.92 -21.65
CA GLN A 54 -5.13 3.47 -20.73
C GLN A 54 -6.42 3.97 -21.41
N GLU A 55 -6.72 3.52 -22.63
CA GLU A 55 -8.01 3.74 -23.27
C GLU A 55 -9.07 2.83 -22.63
N TRP A 56 -9.93 3.39 -21.79
CA TRP A 56 -10.94 2.67 -21.03
C TRP A 56 -12.16 2.31 -21.86
N GLN A 57 -12.46 1.02 -21.95
CA GLN A 57 -13.62 0.49 -22.65
C GLN A 57 -14.56 -0.21 -21.69
N GLU A 58 -15.88 -0.14 -21.95
CA GLU A 58 -16.87 -0.87 -21.18
C GLU A 58 -16.60 -2.38 -21.26
N ALA A 59 -16.47 -3.02 -20.10
CA ALA A 59 -16.21 -4.44 -19.99
C ALA A 59 -17.51 -5.18 -19.63
N ARG A 60 -17.79 -6.24 -20.36
CA ARG A 60 -18.91 -7.14 -20.04
C ARG A 60 -18.42 -8.25 -19.15
N ALA A 61 -19.15 -8.56 -18.09
CA ALA A 61 -18.80 -9.64 -17.20
C ALA A 61 -20.00 -10.53 -16.91
N ARG A 62 -19.74 -11.77 -16.49
CA ARG A 62 -20.72 -12.65 -15.86
C ARG A 62 -20.32 -12.95 -14.44
N ILE A 63 -21.30 -13.16 -13.59
CA ILE A 63 -21.08 -13.63 -12.23
C ILE A 63 -20.86 -15.14 -12.24
N ASP A 64 -19.90 -15.60 -11.46
CA ASP A 64 -19.60 -17.00 -11.22
C ASP A 64 -19.34 -17.19 -9.72
N GLY A 65 -20.40 -17.47 -8.97
CA GLY A 65 -20.37 -17.48 -7.51
C GLY A 65 -19.97 -16.13 -6.91
N GLY A 66 -18.84 -16.06 -6.25
CA GLY A 66 -18.27 -14.84 -5.66
C GLY A 66 -17.26 -14.12 -6.57
N LYS A 67 -17.22 -14.41 -7.87
CA LYS A 67 -16.25 -13.87 -8.81
C LYS A 67 -16.93 -13.24 -10.01
N LEU A 68 -16.21 -12.33 -10.68
CA LEU A 68 -16.58 -11.87 -12.03
C LEU A 68 -15.64 -12.50 -13.05
N ILE A 69 -16.24 -12.99 -14.15
CA ILE A 69 -15.51 -13.47 -15.30
C ILE A 69 -15.72 -12.47 -16.44
N VAL A 70 -14.64 -11.81 -16.85
CA VAL A 70 -14.64 -10.73 -17.84
C VAL A 70 -13.96 -11.24 -19.11
N PRO A 71 -14.69 -11.51 -20.22
CA PRO A 71 -14.06 -11.88 -21.48
C PRO A 71 -13.20 -10.76 -22.02
N VAL A 72 -11.99 -11.11 -22.46
CA VAL A 72 -11.07 -10.21 -23.15
C VAL A 72 -11.46 -10.17 -24.62
N LYS A 73 -12.37 -9.24 -24.99
CA LYS A 73 -12.82 -9.07 -26.36
C LYS A 73 -12.54 -7.64 -26.81
N GLY A 74 -11.71 -7.50 -27.85
CA GLY A 74 -11.35 -6.19 -28.38
C GLY A 74 -10.24 -5.45 -27.64
N ILE A 75 -9.69 -6.03 -26.56
CA ILE A 75 -8.54 -5.50 -25.81
C ILE A 75 -7.45 -6.56 -25.80
N GLU A 76 -6.41 -6.40 -26.59
CA GLU A 76 -5.36 -7.42 -26.80
C GLU A 76 -4.51 -7.49 -25.56
N SER A 77 -4.44 -7.31 -24.57
CA SER A 77 -3.60 -7.40 -23.35
C SER A 77 -4.12 -6.42 -22.31
N PRO A 78 -5.30 -6.73 -21.71
CA PRO A 78 -5.81 -5.89 -20.66
C PRO A 78 -4.82 -5.88 -19.49
N VAL A 79 -4.45 -4.68 -19.06
CA VAL A 79 -3.55 -4.47 -17.93
C VAL A 79 -4.27 -3.83 -16.76
N SER A 80 -5.40 -3.16 -17.02
CA SER A 80 -6.14 -2.41 -15.98
C SER A 80 -7.62 -2.71 -16.03
N ILE A 81 -8.26 -2.73 -14.86
CA ILE A 81 -9.71 -2.89 -14.69
C ILE A 81 -10.22 -1.99 -13.57
N ARG A 82 -11.41 -1.42 -13.73
CA ARG A 82 -12.05 -0.60 -12.71
C ARG A 82 -13.56 -0.82 -12.68
N TYR A 83 -14.14 -0.62 -11.51
CA TYR A 83 -15.60 -0.65 -11.31
C TYR A 83 -16.05 0.59 -10.56
N CYS A 84 -17.00 1.32 -11.15
CA CYS A 84 -17.55 2.57 -10.59
C CYS A 84 -16.48 3.56 -10.11
N PHE A 85 -15.39 3.65 -10.84
CA PHE A 85 -14.25 4.50 -10.49
C PHE A 85 -14.29 5.81 -11.30
N SER A 86 -15.32 6.63 -11.03
CA SER A 86 -15.50 7.98 -11.57
C SER A 86 -16.51 8.75 -10.71
N ASP A 87 -16.51 10.08 -10.79
CA ASP A 87 -17.26 11.00 -9.92
C ASP A 87 -18.78 10.77 -9.87
N ALA A 88 -19.36 10.19 -10.91
CA ALA A 88 -20.80 9.97 -11.01
C ALA A 88 -21.17 8.55 -11.47
N ALA A 89 -20.26 7.58 -11.28
CA ALA A 89 -20.53 6.22 -11.68
C ALA A 89 -21.64 5.58 -10.85
N GLN A 90 -22.61 5.00 -11.52
CA GLN A 90 -23.64 4.18 -10.89
C GLN A 90 -23.28 2.71 -11.08
N GLY A 91 -23.17 1.98 -9.98
CA GLY A 91 -22.93 0.55 -9.98
C GLY A 91 -24.18 -0.23 -9.60
N ASN A 92 -24.27 -1.45 -10.09
CA ASN A 92 -25.41 -2.33 -9.85
C ASN A 92 -25.03 -3.73 -9.39
N LEU A 93 -23.78 -3.90 -8.93
CA LEU A 93 -23.30 -5.12 -8.30
C LEU A 93 -23.44 -5.06 -6.78
N PHE A 94 -23.91 -6.15 -6.20
CA PHE A 94 -24.17 -6.31 -4.78
C PHE A 94 -23.71 -7.70 -4.32
N SER A 95 -23.48 -7.87 -3.02
CA SER A 95 -23.52 -9.22 -2.45
C SER A 95 -24.94 -9.78 -2.55
N THR A 96 -25.09 -11.09 -2.45
CA THR A 96 -26.44 -11.73 -2.38
C THR A 96 -27.23 -11.30 -1.16
N GLU A 97 -26.57 -10.72 -0.14
CA GLU A 97 -27.20 -10.11 1.02
C GLU A 97 -27.66 -8.65 0.80
N GLY A 98 -27.48 -8.11 -0.42
CA GLY A 98 -27.94 -6.77 -0.79
C GLY A 98 -26.97 -5.65 -0.43
N ILE A 99 -25.73 -5.93 -0.07
CA ILE A 99 -24.70 -4.91 0.20
C ILE A 99 -24.00 -4.54 -1.11
N PRO A 100 -23.89 -3.24 -1.48
CA PRO A 100 -23.23 -2.81 -2.70
C PRO A 100 -21.77 -3.25 -2.75
N LEU A 101 -21.28 -3.62 -3.93
CA LEU A 101 -19.87 -3.82 -4.18
C LEU A 101 -19.13 -2.47 -4.09
N ALA A 102 -18.04 -2.44 -3.32
CA ALA A 102 -17.20 -1.24 -3.24
C ALA A 102 -16.55 -0.93 -4.60
N PRO A 103 -16.48 0.36 -5.01
CA PRO A 103 -15.71 0.76 -6.18
C PRO A 103 -14.26 0.29 -6.09
N PHE A 104 -13.68 -0.10 -7.22
CA PHE A 104 -12.28 -0.53 -7.26
C PHE A 104 -11.59 -0.16 -8.57
N ARG A 105 -10.27 -0.10 -8.51
CA ARG A 105 -9.36 0.00 -9.64
C ARG A 105 -8.18 -0.95 -9.42
N ALA A 106 -7.78 -1.66 -10.47
CA ALA A 106 -6.58 -2.48 -10.51
C ALA A 106 -5.82 -2.16 -11.79
N ASP A 107 -4.60 -1.66 -11.67
CA ASP A 107 -3.78 -1.21 -12.79
C ASP A 107 -2.76 -2.26 -13.26
N SER A 108 -2.71 -3.42 -12.60
CA SER A 108 -2.01 -4.59 -13.09
C SER A 108 -2.87 -5.84 -12.98
N ILE A 109 -3.17 -6.46 -14.12
CA ILE A 109 -3.87 -7.74 -14.19
C ILE A 109 -2.81 -8.83 -14.32
N ALA A 110 -2.65 -9.67 -13.29
CA ALA A 110 -1.73 -10.78 -13.31
C ALA A 110 -2.06 -11.76 -14.45
N SER A 111 -1.04 -12.23 -15.18
CA SER A 111 -1.20 -13.31 -16.18
C SER A 111 -0.82 -14.65 -15.57
N SER A 112 -1.71 -15.64 -15.67
CA SER A 112 -1.44 -16.99 -15.14
C SER A 112 -0.37 -17.78 -15.93
N GLU A 113 0.11 -17.23 -17.05
CA GLU A 113 1.14 -17.89 -17.88
C GLU A 113 2.58 -17.58 -17.41
N ASN A 114 2.76 -16.62 -16.49
CA ASN A 114 4.05 -16.23 -15.94
C ASN A 114 3.93 -15.94 -14.45
N ILE A 115 3.61 -16.93 -13.64
CA ILE A 115 3.89 -16.86 -12.21
C ILE A 115 5.18 -17.65 -11.98
N PRO A 116 6.35 -16.99 -11.87
CA PRO A 116 7.42 -17.59 -11.11
C PRO A 116 6.90 -17.61 -9.68
N VAL A 117 6.82 -18.77 -9.07
CA VAL A 117 6.71 -18.90 -7.63
C VAL A 117 8.01 -18.35 -7.06
N SER A 118 8.11 -17.06 -6.86
CA SER A 118 9.15 -16.47 -6.04
C SER A 118 8.65 -16.51 -4.61
N THR A 119 9.13 -17.47 -3.89
CA THR A 119 9.26 -17.44 -2.44
C THR A 119 10.29 -16.38 -2.09
N ASP A 120 9.93 -15.10 -2.18
CA ASP A 120 10.68 -14.05 -1.48
C ASP A 120 9.90 -12.75 -1.47
N SER A 121 9.72 -12.24 -0.25
CA SER A 121 9.35 -10.87 0.13
C SER A 121 8.33 -10.20 -0.76
N ALA A 122 7.08 -10.19 -0.32
CA ALA A 122 6.06 -9.31 -0.85
C ALA A 122 6.54 -7.85 -0.77
N LEU A 123 7.10 -7.34 -1.86
CA LEU A 123 7.02 -5.93 -2.16
C LEU A 123 5.53 -5.68 -2.40
N GLU A 124 4.87 -4.98 -1.50
CA GLU A 124 3.54 -4.44 -1.79
C GLU A 124 3.67 -3.61 -3.07
N GLU A 125 2.87 -3.94 -4.08
CA GLU A 125 2.93 -3.23 -5.36
C GLU A 125 2.59 -1.76 -5.15
N SER A 126 3.36 -0.86 -5.77
CA SER A 126 3.07 0.56 -5.74
C SER A 126 1.76 0.86 -6.47
N PHE A 127 0.97 1.77 -5.96
CA PHE A 127 -0.26 2.22 -6.61
C PHE A 127 -0.46 3.74 -6.48
N GLU A 128 -1.13 4.31 -7.48
CA GLU A 128 -1.51 5.72 -7.49
C GLU A 128 -2.81 5.91 -6.70
N PHE A 129 -2.87 6.97 -5.90
CA PHE A 129 -4.08 7.37 -5.21
C PHE A 129 -4.18 8.89 -5.09
N SER A 130 -5.40 9.40 -4.98
CA SER A 130 -5.66 10.79 -4.65
C SER A 130 -6.41 10.86 -3.32
N PRO A 131 -6.01 11.74 -2.40
CA PRO A 131 -6.76 11.96 -1.18
C PRO A 131 -8.19 12.40 -1.48
N LYS A 132 -9.15 11.99 -0.66
CA LYS A 132 -10.60 12.29 -0.85
C LYS A 132 -10.95 13.77 -0.94
N PHE A 133 -10.06 14.65 -0.50
CA PHE A 133 -10.29 16.08 -0.44
C PHE A 133 -9.27 16.81 -1.28
N SER A 134 -9.65 17.24 -2.47
CA SER A 134 -8.82 17.98 -3.43
C SER A 134 -8.57 19.45 -3.05
N THR A 135 -8.85 19.88 -1.85
CA THR A 135 -8.82 21.30 -1.42
C THR A 135 -7.52 21.72 -0.73
N GLY A 136 -6.39 21.10 -1.05
CA GLY A 136 -5.07 21.52 -0.54
C GLY A 136 -4.77 21.17 0.93
N ASN A 137 -5.76 20.69 1.70
CA ASN A 137 -5.62 20.23 3.09
C ASN A 137 -6.18 18.82 3.23
N ALA A 138 -5.77 17.91 2.32
CA ALA A 138 -6.16 16.52 2.41
C ALA A 138 -5.45 15.86 3.59
N ASN A 139 -6.13 15.76 4.70
CA ASN A 139 -5.66 15.08 5.90
C ASN A 139 -6.77 14.17 6.44
N PRO A 140 -6.56 12.86 6.60
CA PRO A 140 -5.29 12.16 6.44
C PRO A 140 -4.90 11.94 4.97
N LEU A 141 -3.58 11.93 4.69
CA LEU A 141 -3.05 11.61 3.37
C LEU A 141 -3.35 10.14 2.99
N LEU A 142 -3.19 9.21 3.94
CA LEU A 142 -3.56 7.81 3.80
C LEU A 142 -4.82 7.53 4.63
N ASP A 143 -5.86 6.97 4.03
CA ASP A 143 -7.10 6.59 4.72
C ASP A 143 -7.22 5.07 4.98
N PHE A 144 -6.27 4.30 4.47
CA PHE A 144 -6.21 2.84 4.56
C PHE A 144 -5.07 2.33 5.45
N GLN A 145 -4.13 3.18 5.86
CA GLN A 145 -2.97 2.81 6.66
C GLN A 145 -2.57 3.94 7.62
N TYR A 146 -2.25 3.58 8.86
CA TYR A 146 -1.69 4.55 9.82
C TYR A 146 -0.22 4.79 9.52
N MET A 147 0.14 6.06 9.41
CA MET A 147 1.49 6.53 9.14
C MET A 147 1.82 7.70 10.09
N ALA A 148 2.81 7.50 10.96
CA ALA A 148 3.23 8.51 11.95
C ALA A 148 4.64 9.03 11.66
N ASP A 149 5.00 10.13 12.33
CA ASP A 149 6.35 10.74 12.33
C ASP A 149 6.92 10.92 10.92
N PRO A 150 6.23 11.61 10.00
CA PRO A 150 6.63 11.68 8.61
C PRO A 150 7.89 12.52 8.42
N THR A 151 8.79 12.05 7.56
CA THR A 151 9.93 12.77 7.01
C THR A 151 9.85 12.83 5.49
N ALA A 152 10.48 13.81 4.86
CA ALA A 152 10.39 13.97 3.42
C ALA A 152 11.71 14.37 2.77
N VAL A 153 11.90 13.98 1.51
CA VAL A 153 12.99 14.42 0.63
C VAL A 153 12.44 14.75 -0.75
N VAL A 154 13.01 15.77 -1.39
CA VAL A 154 12.71 16.08 -2.79
C VAL A 154 13.83 15.54 -3.67
N HIS A 155 13.45 14.83 -4.73
CA HIS A 155 14.39 14.34 -5.74
C HIS A 155 13.74 14.41 -7.12
N ASP A 156 14.46 15.01 -8.07
CA ASP A 156 14.02 15.21 -9.47
C ASP A 156 12.60 15.79 -9.61
N GLY A 157 12.30 16.81 -8.77
CA GLY A 157 11.01 17.50 -8.79
C GLY A 157 9.86 16.78 -8.09
N ARG A 158 10.09 15.59 -7.55
CA ARG A 158 9.10 14.77 -6.85
C ARG A 158 9.40 14.74 -5.35
N ILE A 159 8.38 14.88 -4.51
CA ILE A 159 8.50 14.71 -3.06
C ILE A 159 8.27 13.25 -2.70
N TYR A 160 9.12 12.71 -1.83
CA TYR A 160 9.00 11.37 -1.25
C TYR A 160 8.85 11.50 0.25
N VAL A 161 7.83 10.85 0.80
CA VAL A 161 7.49 10.91 2.22
C VAL A 161 7.58 9.51 2.81
N TYR A 162 8.23 9.41 3.96
CA TYR A 162 8.39 8.16 4.70
C TYR A 162 7.82 8.36 6.10
N GLY A 163 7.24 7.33 6.67
CA GLY A 163 6.71 7.39 8.03
C GLY A 163 6.67 6.02 8.69
N THR A 164 6.50 6.05 9.98
CA THR A 164 6.32 4.86 10.82
C THR A 164 5.06 4.11 10.41
N ASN A 165 5.16 2.81 10.15
CA ASN A 165 3.99 1.99 9.84
C ASN A 165 3.27 1.53 11.13
N ASP A 166 2.54 2.43 11.77
CA ASP A 166 1.78 2.12 12.99
C ASP A 166 0.64 1.11 12.74
N HIS A 167 0.28 0.90 11.48
CA HIS A 167 -0.74 -0.08 11.13
C HIS A 167 -0.33 -1.50 11.53
N GLN A 168 0.97 -1.85 11.47
CA GLN A 168 1.48 -3.13 11.95
C GLN A 168 1.15 -3.38 13.43
N GLN A 169 1.28 -2.37 14.28
CA GLN A 169 0.89 -2.51 15.68
C GLN A 169 -0.61 -2.73 15.82
N TYR A 170 -1.40 -1.98 15.06
CA TYR A 170 -2.86 -2.11 15.05
C TYR A 170 -3.31 -3.50 14.57
N ASP A 171 -2.70 -4.05 13.53
CA ASP A 171 -3.02 -5.38 13.00
C ASP A 171 -2.81 -6.50 14.02
N VAL A 172 -1.78 -6.36 14.86
CA VAL A 172 -1.47 -7.38 15.88
C VAL A 172 -2.36 -7.25 17.12
N VAL A 173 -2.55 -6.02 17.63
CA VAL A 173 -3.22 -5.83 18.93
C VAL A 173 -4.70 -5.42 18.79
N GLY A 174 -5.13 -4.98 17.62
CA GLY A 174 -6.47 -4.49 17.37
C GLY A 174 -6.77 -3.14 18.05
N ARG A 175 -7.97 -2.61 17.78
CA ARG A 175 -8.40 -1.29 18.24
C ARG A 175 -8.35 -1.09 19.76
N ASN A 176 -8.62 -2.14 20.52
CA ASN A 176 -8.69 -2.11 22.00
C ASN A 176 -7.44 -2.69 22.66
N GLY A 177 -6.46 -3.10 21.86
CA GLY A 177 -5.22 -3.64 22.34
C GLY A 177 -4.29 -2.59 22.94
N LYS A 178 -3.40 -3.02 23.83
CA LYS A 178 -2.39 -2.13 24.41
C LYS A 178 -1.34 -1.80 23.35
N ASN A 179 -1.16 -0.52 23.03
CA ASN A 179 -0.08 -0.09 22.15
C ASN A 179 1.26 -0.18 22.92
N THR A 180 2.10 -1.11 22.48
CA THR A 180 3.46 -1.30 23.00
C THR A 180 4.54 -0.83 22.01
N TYR A 181 4.13 -0.46 20.78
CA TYR A 181 5.01 -0.10 19.64
C TYR A 181 5.98 -1.20 19.20
N GLN A 182 5.95 -2.37 19.83
CA GLN A 182 6.92 -3.46 19.60
C GLN A 182 6.73 -4.22 18.28
N HIS A 183 5.56 -4.07 17.64
CA HIS A 183 5.23 -4.77 16.40
C HIS A 183 5.49 -3.92 15.15
N ILE A 184 6.08 -2.75 15.31
CA ILE A 184 6.36 -1.83 14.19
C ILE A 184 7.77 -2.10 13.67
N HIS A 185 7.85 -2.76 12.53
CA HIS A 185 9.09 -3.26 11.91
C HIS A 185 9.26 -2.80 10.46
N SER A 186 8.41 -1.90 10.00
CA SER A 186 8.46 -1.36 8.64
C SER A 186 8.14 0.12 8.62
N LEU A 187 8.52 0.77 7.52
CA LEU A 187 8.23 2.17 7.22
C LEU A 187 7.37 2.25 5.99
N THR A 188 6.37 3.12 5.99
CA THR A 188 5.49 3.39 4.84
C THR A 188 6.13 4.42 3.93
N MET A 189 5.92 4.29 2.62
CA MET A 189 6.51 5.19 1.63
C MET A 189 5.47 5.64 0.60
N VAL A 190 5.36 6.95 0.40
CA VAL A 190 4.53 7.59 -0.63
C VAL A 190 5.30 8.69 -1.36
N SER A 191 4.85 9.07 -2.55
CA SER A 191 5.46 10.20 -3.28
C SER A 191 4.44 10.94 -4.14
N SER A 192 4.76 12.19 -4.53
CA SER A 192 3.92 13.01 -5.37
C SER A 192 4.75 14.03 -6.15
N ASP A 193 4.30 14.38 -7.36
CA ASP A 193 4.84 15.47 -8.17
C ASP A 193 4.09 16.79 -7.93
N ASP A 194 2.83 16.73 -7.51
CA ASP A 194 1.91 17.85 -7.45
C ASP A 194 1.27 18.04 -6.06
N MET A 195 1.58 17.17 -5.10
CA MET A 195 1.01 17.09 -3.74
C MET A 195 -0.52 16.90 -3.71
N VAL A 196 -1.10 16.52 -4.83
CA VAL A 196 -2.53 16.20 -4.99
C VAL A 196 -2.69 14.71 -5.32
N ASN A 197 -1.95 14.24 -6.31
CA ASN A 197 -1.93 12.84 -6.71
C ASN A 197 -0.70 12.17 -6.10
N TRP A 198 -0.92 11.04 -5.45
CA TRP A 198 0.12 10.34 -4.70
C TRP A 198 0.31 8.91 -5.21
N THR A 199 1.55 8.47 -5.21
CA THR A 199 1.92 7.07 -5.42
C THR A 199 2.22 6.43 -4.07
N TYR A 200 1.53 5.37 -3.72
CA TYR A 200 1.90 4.50 -2.61
C TYR A 200 2.92 3.48 -3.11
N HIS A 201 4.08 3.43 -2.49
CA HIS A 201 5.17 2.53 -2.85
C HIS A 201 5.27 1.29 -1.96
N GLY A 202 4.28 1.08 -1.11
CA GLY A 202 4.30 -0.01 -0.15
C GLY A 202 5.10 0.33 1.11
N VAL A 203 5.62 -0.72 1.73
CA VAL A 203 6.38 -0.62 2.97
C VAL A 203 7.82 -1.08 2.77
N ILE A 204 8.73 -0.43 3.48
CA ILE A 204 10.12 -0.85 3.62
C ILE A 204 10.17 -1.81 4.81
N ASN A 205 10.33 -3.10 4.57
CA ASN A 205 10.45 -4.10 5.62
C ASN A 205 11.83 -4.02 6.28
N VAL A 206 11.96 -3.13 7.26
CA VAL A 206 13.22 -2.88 7.95
C VAL A 206 13.73 -4.14 8.65
N LYS A 207 12.83 -4.94 9.23
CA LYS A 207 13.23 -6.18 9.92
C LYS A 207 13.86 -7.22 9.00
N ALA A 208 13.42 -7.28 7.76
CA ALA A 208 14.03 -8.18 6.77
C ALA A 208 15.40 -7.67 6.33
N LEU A 209 15.60 -6.34 6.21
CA LEU A 209 16.85 -5.72 5.80
C LEU A 209 17.87 -5.65 6.93
N ALA A 210 17.42 -5.41 8.16
CA ALA A 210 18.22 -5.26 9.38
C ALA A 210 17.71 -6.22 10.47
N PRO A 211 17.97 -7.54 10.37
CA PRO A 211 17.41 -8.54 11.30
C PRO A 211 17.83 -8.33 12.77
N TRP A 212 18.94 -7.64 13.00
CA TRP A 212 19.45 -7.27 14.31
C TRP A 212 18.58 -6.23 15.03
N GLY A 213 17.80 -5.43 14.26
CA GLY A 213 16.96 -4.36 14.79
C GLY A 213 15.77 -4.88 15.59
N MET A 214 15.30 -4.06 16.53
CA MET A 214 14.14 -4.36 17.38
C MET A 214 12.87 -3.75 16.85
N ALA A 215 12.94 -2.54 16.30
CA ALA A 215 11.81 -1.80 15.76
C ALA A 215 12.29 -0.78 14.71
N SER A 216 11.35 -0.15 14.01
CA SER A 216 11.63 0.93 13.06
C SER A 216 10.60 2.06 13.23
N TRP A 217 10.95 3.04 14.07
CA TRP A 217 10.09 4.18 14.38
C TRP A 217 10.68 5.48 13.86
N ALA A 218 9.85 6.51 13.77
CA ALA A 218 10.24 7.89 13.53
C ALA A 218 11.42 8.04 12.53
N PRO A 219 11.16 7.83 11.22
CA PRO A 219 12.21 7.90 10.23
C PRO A 219 12.71 9.34 10.02
N SER A 220 13.96 9.47 9.58
CA SER A 220 14.53 10.71 9.05
C SER A 220 15.30 10.41 7.77
N ILE A 221 14.98 11.12 6.69
CA ILE A 221 15.60 10.93 5.38
C ILE A 221 16.55 12.06 5.04
N ALA A 222 17.71 11.72 4.55
CA ALA A 222 18.67 12.66 3.95
C ALA A 222 19.11 12.14 2.59
N SER A 223 19.52 13.04 1.71
CA SER A 223 20.14 12.68 0.45
C SER A 223 21.40 13.50 0.21
N ARG A 224 22.38 12.89 -0.45
CA ARG A 224 23.64 13.52 -0.80
C ARG A 224 24.16 12.99 -2.13
N LYS A 225 24.71 13.88 -2.95
CA LYS A 225 25.47 13.47 -4.13
C LYS A 225 26.84 12.99 -3.68
N GLU A 226 27.18 11.74 -3.98
CA GLU A 226 28.43 11.11 -3.58
C GLU A 226 29.50 11.22 -4.67
N ALA A 227 30.73 10.76 -4.35
CA ALA A 227 31.88 10.81 -5.24
C ALA A 227 31.70 9.97 -6.53
N ASP A 228 30.81 8.99 -6.51
CA ASP A 228 30.41 8.18 -7.68
C ASP A 228 29.50 8.93 -8.66
N GLY A 229 29.17 10.19 -8.35
CA GLY A 229 28.30 11.07 -9.15
C GLY A 229 26.81 10.80 -8.98
N LYS A 230 26.41 9.81 -8.18
CA LYS A 230 25.00 9.46 -7.91
C LYS A 230 24.49 10.15 -6.64
N THR A 231 23.20 10.35 -6.57
CA THR A 231 22.53 10.73 -5.33
C THR A 231 22.32 9.48 -4.50
N HIS A 232 22.78 9.50 -3.28
CA HIS A 232 22.54 8.47 -2.28
C HIS A 232 21.53 8.97 -1.26
N PHE A 233 20.67 8.07 -0.81
CA PHE A 233 19.63 8.31 0.17
C PHE A 233 20.00 7.55 1.45
N TYR A 234 19.82 8.22 2.58
CA TYR A 234 20.12 7.71 3.92
C TYR A 234 18.86 7.82 4.75
N LEU A 235 18.23 6.69 5.02
CA LEU A 235 17.00 6.62 5.79
C LEU A 235 17.32 6.11 7.19
N TYR A 236 17.34 7.03 8.15
CA TYR A 236 17.55 6.73 9.55
C TYR A 236 16.21 6.35 10.18
N TYR A 237 16.26 5.54 11.23
CA TYR A 237 15.08 5.15 11.99
C TYR A 237 15.44 4.85 13.45
N SER A 238 14.53 5.10 14.37
CA SER A 238 14.66 4.69 15.76
C SER A 238 14.56 3.18 15.88
N ASN A 239 15.62 2.55 16.37
CA ASN A 239 15.62 1.13 16.71
C ASN A 239 15.06 0.92 18.13
N SER A 240 13.75 1.16 18.33
CA SER A 240 13.17 1.29 19.66
C SER A 240 13.90 2.37 20.48
N GLY A 241 14.02 2.23 21.78
CA GLY A 241 14.88 3.08 22.60
C GLY A 241 16.36 2.67 22.64
N SER A 242 16.84 1.85 21.69
CA SER A 242 18.17 1.23 21.72
C SER A 242 19.19 1.88 20.80
N GLY A 243 18.80 2.89 20.04
CA GLY A 243 19.67 3.59 19.12
C GLY A 243 19.02 3.93 17.80
N VAL A 244 19.81 4.38 16.85
CA VAL A 244 19.39 4.78 15.50
C VAL A 244 19.98 3.82 14.47
N GLY A 245 19.13 3.16 13.69
CA GLY A 245 19.51 2.38 12.52
C GLY A 245 19.57 3.24 11.27
N MET A 246 20.14 2.72 10.18
CA MET A 246 20.24 3.41 8.90
C MET A 246 20.12 2.43 7.75
N LEU A 247 19.31 2.76 6.78
CA LEU A 247 19.27 2.11 5.47
C LEU A 247 19.80 3.07 4.40
N THR A 248 20.35 2.52 3.32
CA THR A 248 20.84 3.30 2.18
C THR A 248 20.29 2.79 0.87
N ALA A 249 20.11 3.69 -0.10
CA ALA A 249 19.74 3.39 -1.47
C ALA A 249 20.29 4.41 -2.45
N THR A 250 20.31 4.11 -3.74
CA THR A 250 20.63 5.05 -4.83
C THR A 250 19.38 5.58 -5.56
N SER A 251 18.21 5.18 -5.08
CA SER A 251 16.91 5.70 -5.52
C SER A 251 16.05 5.96 -4.28
N PRO A 252 15.19 6.98 -4.28
CA PRO A 252 14.32 7.29 -3.14
C PRO A 252 13.30 6.18 -2.84
N VAL A 253 13.04 5.29 -3.79
CA VAL A 253 12.14 4.14 -3.61
C VAL A 253 12.90 2.82 -3.35
N GLY A 254 14.21 2.86 -3.20
CA GLY A 254 15.03 1.67 -3.00
C GLY A 254 15.62 1.12 -4.32
N PRO A 255 16.10 -0.13 -4.35
CA PRO A 255 16.14 -1.06 -3.20
C PRO A 255 17.00 -0.55 -2.04
N TRP A 256 16.49 -0.75 -0.84
CA TRP A 256 17.15 -0.35 0.40
C TRP A 256 18.08 -1.47 0.92
N THR A 257 19.16 -1.08 1.54
CA THR A 257 20.12 -2.01 2.16
C THR A 257 20.57 -1.47 3.53
N ASP A 258 20.91 -2.37 4.45
CA ASP A 258 21.58 -2.05 5.70
C ASP A 258 23.10 -2.13 5.49
N PRO A 259 23.82 -1.01 5.42
CA PRO A 259 25.26 -1.03 5.13
C PRO A 259 26.12 -1.36 6.36
N LEU A 260 25.57 -1.30 7.57
CA LEU A 260 26.35 -1.36 8.81
C LEU A 260 26.11 -2.62 9.64
N GLY A 261 24.95 -3.25 9.54
CA GLY A 261 24.57 -4.38 10.38
C GLY A 261 24.47 -4.05 11.87
N LYS A 262 24.32 -2.76 12.22
CA LYS A 262 24.23 -2.25 13.60
C LYS A 262 23.72 -0.81 13.63
N CYS A 263 23.41 -0.30 14.81
CA CYS A 263 23.11 1.13 14.98
C CYS A 263 24.26 2.03 14.52
N VAL A 264 23.90 3.15 13.88
CA VAL A 264 24.82 4.28 13.60
C VAL A 264 25.17 4.98 14.90
N VAL A 265 24.16 5.16 15.76
CA VAL A 265 24.28 5.80 17.08
C VAL A 265 23.56 4.91 18.09
N ASP A 266 24.24 4.60 19.19
CA ASP A 266 23.70 3.85 20.32
C ASP A 266 24.22 4.40 21.65
N GLY A 267 23.86 3.79 22.76
CA GLY A 267 24.31 4.21 24.09
C GLY A 267 25.81 4.13 24.33
N ASN A 268 26.56 3.46 23.44
CA ASN A 268 28.05 3.33 23.54
C ASN A 268 28.77 4.32 22.61
N THR A 269 28.03 5.11 21.83
CA THR A 269 28.63 6.05 20.89
C THR A 269 29.44 7.13 21.65
N PRO A 270 30.73 7.32 21.32
CA PRO A 270 31.58 8.31 21.99
C PRO A 270 30.96 9.72 21.90
N GLY A 271 30.99 10.46 23.00
CA GLY A 271 30.51 11.84 23.06
C GLY A 271 29.07 11.99 23.52
N LEU A 272 28.27 10.91 23.58
CA LEU A 272 26.89 10.99 24.07
C LEU A 272 26.76 11.17 25.59
N GLY A 273 27.83 11.01 26.34
CA GLY A 273 27.88 11.23 27.78
C GLY A 273 26.88 10.34 28.54
N LYS A 274 25.99 10.98 29.34
CA LYS A 274 24.96 10.30 30.11
C LYS A 274 23.61 10.23 29.33
N CYS A 275 23.61 10.45 28.02
CA CYS A 275 22.42 10.33 27.24
C CYS A 275 21.84 8.92 27.40
N ARG A 276 20.58 8.82 27.83
CA ARG A 276 19.84 7.59 27.70
C ARG A 276 19.69 7.31 26.20
N ALA A 277 19.49 6.07 25.82
CA ALA A 277 19.48 5.61 24.45
C ALA A 277 19.00 6.67 23.43
N PRO A 278 19.79 7.01 22.40
CA PRO A 278 19.38 7.94 21.36
C PRO A 278 18.24 7.31 20.54
N PHE A 279 17.23 8.11 20.24
CA PHE A 279 16.11 7.75 19.37
C PHE A 279 15.54 9.01 18.70
N ASP A 280 14.62 8.83 17.76
CA ASP A 280 13.99 9.89 16.96
C ASP A 280 15.04 10.75 16.22
N PRO A 281 15.66 10.19 15.17
CA PRO A 281 16.61 10.94 14.35
C PRO A 281 15.87 12.04 13.57
N GLY A 282 16.11 13.32 13.94
CA GLY A 282 15.48 14.48 13.34
C GLY A 282 16.50 15.55 12.97
#